data_08c340a9e905a90336b2166caf5d2225
#
_entry.id   08c340a9e905a90336b2166caf5d2225
#
_cell.length_a   1.000
_cell.length_b   1.000
_cell.length_c   1.000
_cell.angle_alpha   90.00
_cell.angle_beta   90.00
_cell.angle_gamma   90.00
#
_symmetry.space_group_name_H-M   'P 1'
#
loop_
_entity.id
_entity.type
_entity.pdbx_description
1 polymer ?
#
loop_
_entity_poly.entity_id
_entity_poly.type
_entity_poly.pdbx_seq_one_letter_code
_entity_poly.pdbx_strand_id
1 'polypeptide(L)'
;MNHNRLRDTHTATEETSLANFLAPGVVPQDLPDLFPLLAARPLLAAFTALFHGGEDAVIARLLVLREIGGRADAPQWTPAELEARFAYIDPIKLDTILKRLRDHELLVWESDRRYYQLPPVGRMALAALDQLLKFSAEDDAELGYITSQIAAGAATGRVSPEVLRHLLARLAELEEEFAAAVRSGSEFKLTQARGKLQSVWQWMEKGTDIMKNLGADGLPDDASWRVAQEIGARQSRIMRMEGVFQRELSKIARQQVHLSQGGLTSGEQFHRRHGSAEKAHASRGFPQKNGLV
;
A
#
# COMPACT_ATOMS: atom_id res chain seq x y z
N MET A 1 13.29 18.25 -50.12
CA MET A 1 12.57 18.58 -48.89
C MET A 1 12.69 17.45 -47.85
N ASN A 2 13.89 17.18 -47.32
CA ASN A 2 14.04 16.06 -46.35
C ASN A 2 15.19 16.28 -45.33
N HIS A 3 15.52 17.56 -45.03
CA HIS A 3 16.62 17.89 -44.10
C HIS A 3 16.14 18.22 -42.66
N ASN A 4 14.83 18.32 -42.42
CA ASN A 4 14.30 18.77 -41.11
C ASN A 4 13.94 17.60 -40.17
N ARG A 5 13.71 16.39 -40.68
CA ARG A 5 13.32 15.23 -39.82
C ARG A 5 14.47 14.61 -39.02
N LEU A 6 15.73 14.79 -39.49
CA LEU A 6 16.92 14.23 -38.78
C LEU A 6 17.41 15.14 -37.64
N ARG A 7 17.07 16.43 -37.64
CA ARG A 7 17.41 17.35 -36.54
C ARG A 7 16.51 17.16 -35.33
N ASP A 8 15.18 16.92 -35.56
CA ASP A 8 14.22 16.78 -34.47
C ASP A 8 14.36 15.49 -33.66
N THR A 9 14.90 14.41 -34.29
CA THR A 9 15.17 13.15 -33.57
C THR A 9 16.43 13.23 -32.72
N HIS A 10 17.45 14.00 -33.14
CA HIS A 10 18.69 14.18 -32.38
C HIS A 10 18.48 15.07 -31.15
N THR A 11 17.72 16.17 -31.27
CA THR A 11 17.40 17.07 -30.16
C THR A 11 16.51 16.38 -29.10
N ALA A 12 15.51 15.60 -29.51
CA ALA A 12 14.65 14.87 -28.59
C ALA A 12 15.42 13.77 -27.80
N THR A 13 16.48 13.19 -28.41
CA THR A 13 17.31 12.17 -27.76
C THR A 13 18.31 12.81 -26.78
N GLU A 14 18.80 14.01 -27.09
CA GLU A 14 19.68 14.77 -26.20
C GLU A 14 18.94 15.31 -24.98
N GLU A 15 17.71 15.81 -25.12
CA GLU A 15 16.88 16.31 -24.01
C GLU A 15 16.52 15.21 -22.97
N THR A 16 16.51 13.95 -23.37
CA THR A 16 16.18 12.80 -22.50
C THR A 16 17.41 12.07 -21.96
N SER A 17 18.64 12.56 -22.23
CA SER A 17 19.85 11.96 -21.67
C SER A 17 19.89 12.10 -20.15
N LEU A 18 20.28 11.01 -19.45
CA LEU A 18 20.46 11.03 -18.00
C LEU A 18 21.41 12.15 -17.54
N ALA A 19 22.40 12.49 -18.35
CA ALA A 19 23.35 13.58 -18.06
C ALA A 19 22.65 14.94 -17.87
N ASN A 20 21.51 15.17 -18.53
CA ASN A 20 20.77 16.43 -18.43
C ASN A 20 20.00 16.59 -17.10
N PHE A 21 19.86 15.52 -16.34
CA PHE A 21 19.29 15.54 -14.99
C PHE A 21 20.32 15.74 -13.89
N LEU A 22 21.61 15.71 -14.25
CA LEU A 22 22.70 15.87 -13.29
C LEU A 22 23.21 17.32 -13.27
N ALA A 23 23.82 17.70 -12.15
CA ALA A 23 24.46 19.01 -12.06
C ALA A 23 25.63 19.14 -13.06
N PRO A 24 25.94 20.35 -13.54
CA PRO A 24 27.05 20.57 -14.47
C PRO A 24 28.36 19.99 -13.93
N GLY A 25 29.02 19.18 -14.77
CA GLY A 25 30.31 18.54 -14.43
C GLY A 25 30.20 17.19 -13.74
N VAL A 26 28.98 16.75 -13.36
CA VAL A 26 28.74 15.41 -12.82
C VAL A 26 28.42 14.46 -13.96
N VAL A 27 29.09 13.32 -14.02
CA VAL A 27 28.78 12.25 -14.98
C VAL A 27 28.19 11.03 -14.28
N PRO A 28 27.30 10.26 -14.95
CA PRO A 28 26.64 9.11 -14.33
C PRO A 28 27.61 8.09 -13.72
N GLN A 29 28.82 7.97 -14.28
CA GLN A 29 29.85 7.06 -13.81
C GLN A 29 30.46 7.43 -12.45
N ASP A 30 30.29 8.67 -12.01
CA ASP A 30 30.76 9.15 -10.70
C ASP A 30 29.78 8.84 -9.57
N LEU A 31 28.61 8.30 -9.89
CA LEU A 31 27.53 8.03 -8.95
C LEU A 31 27.30 6.51 -8.82
N PRO A 32 27.93 5.84 -7.83
CA PRO A 32 27.79 4.40 -7.62
C PRO A 32 26.33 3.95 -7.44
N ASP A 33 25.48 4.79 -6.85
CA ASP A 33 24.06 4.51 -6.63
C ASP A 33 23.25 4.38 -7.93
N LEU A 34 23.76 4.88 -9.06
CA LEU A 34 23.15 4.71 -10.36
C LEU A 34 23.46 3.35 -11.02
N PHE A 35 24.53 2.65 -10.63
CA PHE A 35 24.94 1.42 -11.31
C PHE A 35 23.87 0.32 -11.29
N PRO A 36 23.19 0.03 -10.18
CA PRO A 36 22.11 -0.95 -10.17
C PRO A 36 20.95 -0.56 -11.10
N LEU A 37 20.62 0.74 -11.17
CA LEU A 37 19.55 1.25 -12.05
C LEU A 37 19.95 1.17 -13.53
N LEU A 38 21.19 1.47 -13.85
CA LEU A 38 21.71 1.36 -15.22
C LEU A 38 21.75 -0.10 -15.68
N ALA A 39 22.13 -1.02 -14.79
CA ALA A 39 22.11 -2.47 -15.06
C ALA A 39 20.66 -2.99 -15.25
N ALA A 40 19.70 -2.39 -14.58
CA ALA A 40 18.26 -2.76 -14.67
C ALA A 40 17.54 -2.10 -15.87
N ARG A 41 18.22 -1.37 -16.76
CA ARG A 41 17.61 -0.67 -17.91
C ARG A 41 16.61 -1.52 -18.71
N PRO A 42 16.88 -2.81 -19.07
CA PRO A 42 15.91 -3.61 -19.81
C PRO A 42 14.61 -3.81 -19.03
N LEU A 43 14.71 -4.05 -17.73
CA LEU A 43 13.53 -4.19 -16.85
C LEU A 43 12.78 -2.85 -16.70
N LEU A 44 13.48 -1.74 -16.54
CA LEU A 44 12.88 -0.40 -16.47
C LEU A 44 12.17 -0.04 -17.79
N ALA A 45 12.74 -0.38 -18.94
CA ALA A 45 12.10 -0.21 -20.24
C ALA A 45 10.80 -1.03 -20.35
N ALA A 46 10.82 -2.25 -19.83
CA ALA A 46 9.63 -3.11 -19.77
C ALA A 46 8.51 -2.47 -18.92
N PHE A 47 8.84 -1.97 -17.74
CA PHE A 47 7.88 -1.25 -16.89
C PHE A 47 7.38 0.04 -17.55
N THR A 48 8.24 0.82 -18.17
CA THR A 48 7.83 2.02 -18.93
C THR A 48 6.82 1.66 -20.01
N ALA A 49 7.03 0.56 -20.74
CA ALA A 49 6.09 0.09 -21.76
C ALA A 49 4.76 -0.35 -21.16
N LEU A 50 4.78 -1.03 -20.02
CA LEU A 50 3.57 -1.51 -19.32
C LEU A 50 2.74 -0.35 -18.79
N PHE A 51 3.37 0.64 -18.18
CA PHE A 51 2.68 1.75 -17.50
C PHE A 51 2.47 3.00 -18.35
N HIS A 52 2.83 2.99 -19.63
CA HIS A 52 2.61 4.14 -20.51
C HIS A 52 1.15 4.29 -20.93
N GLY A 53 0.62 5.52 -20.90
CA GLY A 53 -0.73 5.89 -21.33
C GLY A 53 -1.74 5.96 -20.18
N GLY A 54 -3.03 6.03 -20.51
CA GLY A 54 -4.09 6.09 -19.52
C GLY A 54 -4.27 4.79 -18.74
N GLU A 55 -4.88 4.89 -17.56
CA GLU A 55 -5.08 3.79 -16.60
C GLU A 55 -5.74 2.56 -17.24
N ASP A 56 -6.84 2.75 -17.98
CA ASP A 56 -7.54 1.64 -18.64
C ASP A 56 -6.65 0.88 -19.64
N ALA A 57 -5.80 1.62 -20.36
CA ALA A 57 -4.86 1.00 -21.31
C ALA A 57 -3.74 0.22 -20.59
N VAL A 58 -3.34 0.65 -19.39
CA VAL A 58 -2.43 -0.09 -18.51
C VAL A 58 -3.11 -1.36 -18.03
N ILE A 59 -4.33 -1.26 -17.49
CA ILE A 59 -5.10 -2.40 -17.00
C ILE A 59 -5.29 -3.45 -18.10
N ALA A 60 -5.68 -3.03 -19.31
CA ALA A 60 -5.86 -3.94 -20.45
C ALA A 60 -4.56 -4.67 -20.83
N ARG A 61 -3.41 -3.97 -20.83
CA ARG A 61 -2.10 -4.60 -21.10
C ARG A 61 -1.69 -5.59 -20.03
N LEU A 62 -1.89 -5.22 -18.76
CA LEU A 62 -1.59 -6.10 -17.63
C LEU A 62 -2.48 -7.32 -17.62
N LEU A 63 -3.77 -7.18 -17.95
CA LEU A 63 -4.70 -8.30 -18.11
C LEU A 63 -4.18 -9.30 -19.16
N VAL A 64 -3.82 -8.80 -20.35
CA VAL A 64 -3.30 -9.66 -21.44
C VAL A 64 -1.98 -10.31 -21.04
N LEU A 65 -1.04 -9.56 -20.46
CA LEU A 65 0.25 -10.10 -20.06
C LEU A 65 0.13 -11.16 -18.96
N ARG A 66 -0.72 -10.92 -17.95
CA ARG A 66 -0.97 -11.88 -16.86
C ARG A 66 -1.58 -13.18 -17.36
N GLU A 67 -2.55 -13.08 -18.25
CA GLU A 67 -3.20 -14.26 -18.83
C GLU A 67 -2.23 -15.09 -19.65
N ILE A 68 -1.40 -14.45 -20.48
CA ILE A 68 -0.37 -15.14 -21.26
C ILE A 68 0.65 -15.82 -20.32
N GLY A 69 1.05 -15.14 -19.26
CA GLY A 69 2.05 -15.67 -18.31
C GLY A 69 1.51 -16.69 -17.32
N GLY A 70 0.20 -16.73 -17.09
CA GLY A 70 -0.43 -17.65 -16.15
C GLY A 70 -0.52 -19.10 -16.62
N ARG A 71 -0.30 -19.38 -17.91
CA ARG A 71 -0.35 -20.73 -18.47
C ARG A 71 0.94 -21.50 -18.17
N ALA A 72 0.91 -22.35 -17.16
CA ALA A 72 2.09 -23.05 -16.68
C ALA A 72 2.50 -24.28 -17.53
N ASP A 73 1.53 -25.07 -17.98
CA ASP A 73 1.70 -26.35 -18.68
C ASP A 73 1.96 -26.19 -20.18
N ALA A 74 1.58 -25.07 -20.79
CA ALA A 74 1.86 -24.77 -22.20
C ALA A 74 2.15 -23.27 -22.36
N PRO A 75 3.39 -22.80 -22.07
CA PRO A 75 3.73 -21.36 -22.04
C PRO A 75 3.74 -20.68 -23.42
N GLN A 76 3.43 -21.44 -24.48
CA GLN A 76 3.34 -21.00 -25.86
C GLN A 76 1.88 -20.79 -26.24
N TRP A 77 1.60 -19.70 -26.94
CA TRP A 77 0.26 -19.34 -27.39
C TRP A 77 0.24 -19.14 -28.91
N THR A 78 -0.59 -19.88 -29.58
CA THR A 78 -0.89 -19.62 -31.00
C THR A 78 -1.80 -18.37 -31.11
N PRO A 79 -1.82 -17.68 -32.26
CA PRO A 79 -2.75 -16.59 -32.49
C PRO A 79 -4.21 -16.96 -32.25
N ALA A 80 -4.62 -18.14 -32.75
CA ALA A 80 -5.98 -18.62 -32.59
C ALA A 80 -6.37 -18.87 -31.12
N GLU A 81 -5.44 -19.38 -30.30
CA GLU A 81 -5.68 -19.54 -28.85
C GLU A 81 -5.81 -18.18 -28.15
N LEU A 82 -5.01 -17.19 -28.52
CA LEU A 82 -5.11 -15.84 -27.98
C LEU A 82 -6.43 -15.16 -28.38
N GLU A 83 -6.82 -15.26 -29.66
CA GLU A 83 -8.11 -14.73 -30.13
C GLU A 83 -9.28 -15.37 -29.39
N ALA A 84 -9.25 -16.69 -29.22
CA ALA A 84 -10.31 -17.42 -28.50
C ALA A 84 -10.32 -17.03 -26.99
N ARG A 85 -9.15 -16.91 -26.37
CA ARG A 85 -9.03 -16.55 -24.94
C ARG A 85 -9.49 -15.14 -24.65
N PHE A 86 -9.17 -14.20 -25.54
CA PHE A 86 -9.51 -12.78 -25.45
C PHE A 86 -10.71 -12.37 -26.31
N ALA A 87 -11.62 -13.29 -26.63
CA ALA A 87 -12.80 -12.99 -27.44
C ALA A 87 -13.68 -11.85 -26.91
N TYR A 88 -13.51 -11.48 -25.65
CA TYR A 88 -14.17 -10.34 -25.01
C TYR A 88 -13.42 -9.00 -25.20
N ILE A 89 -12.24 -9.00 -25.81
CA ILE A 89 -11.48 -7.79 -26.16
C ILE A 89 -11.69 -7.51 -27.66
N ASP A 90 -11.86 -6.24 -28.03
CA ASP A 90 -11.89 -5.85 -29.42
C ASP A 90 -10.62 -6.34 -30.15
N PRO A 91 -10.74 -7.04 -31.30
CA PRO A 91 -9.58 -7.66 -31.98
C PRO A 91 -8.50 -6.65 -32.39
N ILE A 92 -8.89 -5.43 -32.79
CA ILE A 92 -7.94 -4.38 -33.20
C ILE A 92 -7.17 -3.87 -31.97
N LYS A 93 -7.85 -3.77 -30.82
CA LYS A 93 -7.21 -3.40 -29.55
C LYS A 93 -6.28 -4.49 -29.05
N LEU A 94 -6.68 -5.75 -29.15
CA LEU A 94 -5.84 -6.88 -28.80
C LEU A 94 -4.56 -6.92 -29.64
N ASP A 95 -4.66 -6.76 -30.95
CA ASP A 95 -3.48 -6.70 -31.84
C ASP A 95 -2.55 -5.53 -31.47
N THR A 96 -3.12 -4.36 -31.17
CA THR A 96 -2.37 -3.20 -30.71
C THR A 96 -1.61 -3.48 -29.39
N ILE A 97 -2.25 -4.18 -28.45
CA ILE A 97 -1.60 -4.59 -27.18
C ILE A 97 -0.48 -5.59 -27.45
N LEU A 98 -0.75 -6.64 -28.22
CA LEU A 98 0.24 -7.67 -28.55
C LEU A 98 1.45 -7.08 -29.30
N LYS A 99 1.19 -6.18 -30.24
CA LYS A 99 2.26 -5.46 -30.95
C LYS A 99 3.12 -4.64 -29.99
N ARG A 100 2.50 -3.87 -29.11
CA ARG A 100 3.23 -3.06 -28.11
C ARG A 100 4.05 -3.94 -27.16
N LEU A 101 3.52 -5.06 -26.70
CA LEU A 101 4.26 -5.98 -25.84
C LEU A 101 5.49 -6.56 -26.56
N ARG A 102 5.38 -6.82 -27.88
CA ARG A 102 6.50 -7.29 -28.70
C ARG A 102 7.55 -6.19 -28.94
N ASP A 103 7.11 -5.00 -29.28
CA ASP A 103 7.99 -3.86 -29.58
C ASP A 103 8.88 -3.49 -28.38
N HIS A 104 8.49 -3.90 -27.18
CA HIS A 104 9.20 -3.65 -25.91
C HIS A 104 9.72 -4.93 -25.24
N GLU A 105 9.88 -6.02 -26.00
CA GLU A 105 10.47 -7.28 -25.53
C GLU A 105 9.78 -7.92 -24.33
N LEU A 106 8.52 -7.57 -24.09
CA LEU A 106 7.65 -8.21 -23.08
C LEU A 106 6.97 -9.46 -23.59
N LEU A 107 6.91 -9.62 -24.92
CA LEU A 107 6.37 -10.77 -25.61
C LEU A 107 7.23 -11.05 -26.84
N VAL A 108 7.55 -12.29 -27.10
CA VAL A 108 8.31 -12.72 -28.28
C VAL A 108 7.40 -13.48 -29.23
N TRP A 109 7.48 -13.19 -30.52
CA TRP A 109 6.88 -13.95 -31.58
C TRP A 109 7.92 -14.89 -32.23
N GLU A 110 7.65 -16.19 -32.16
CA GLU A 110 8.49 -17.20 -32.80
C GLU A 110 7.90 -17.54 -34.18
N SER A 111 8.56 -17.05 -35.22
CA SER A 111 8.05 -17.14 -36.61
C SER A 111 8.01 -18.56 -37.16
N ASP A 112 9.00 -19.41 -36.83
CA ASP A 112 9.13 -20.74 -37.35
C ASP A 112 8.01 -21.67 -36.86
N ARG A 113 7.63 -21.49 -35.57
CA ARG A 113 6.63 -22.32 -34.91
C ARG A 113 5.30 -21.59 -34.72
N ARG A 114 5.22 -20.31 -35.10
CA ARG A 114 4.01 -19.47 -35.10
C ARG A 114 3.32 -19.40 -33.73
N TYR A 115 4.08 -19.06 -32.68
CA TYR A 115 3.53 -18.85 -31.35
C TYR A 115 4.11 -17.63 -30.66
N TYR A 116 3.41 -17.15 -29.64
CA TYR A 116 3.86 -16.14 -28.70
C TYR A 116 4.34 -16.80 -27.42
N GLN A 117 5.37 -16.21 -26.78
CA GLN A 117 5.83 -16.59 -25.46
C GLN A 117 6.41 -15.41 -24.70
N LEU A 118 6.44 -15.52 -23.36
CA LEU A 118 7.08 -14.52 -22.51
C LEU A 118 8.61 -14.74 -22.47
N PRO A 119 9.42 -13.74 -22.81
CA PRO A 119 10.86 -13.76 -22.58
C PRO A 119 11.18 -13.60 -21.06
N PRO A 120 12.45 -13.83 -20.64
CA PRO A 120 12.85 -13.68 -19.24
C PRO A 120 12.46 -12.34 -18.59
N VAL A 121 12.65 -11.22 -19.32
CA VAL A 121 12.28 -9.88 -18.85
C VAL A 121 10.77 -9.76 -18.62
N GLY A 122 9.95 -10.27 -19.56
CA GLY A 122 8.49 -10.29 -19.43
C GLY A 122 8.03 -11.13 -18.23
N ARG A 123 8.65 -12.28 -17.99
CA ARG A 123 8.35 -13.12 -16.81
C ARG A 123 8.75 -12.43 -15.51
N MET A 124 9.91 -11.77 -15.47
CA MET A 124 10.35 -11.03 -14.27
C MET A 124 9.43 -9.84 -13.97
N ALA A 125 9.05 -9.06 -14.99
CA ALA A 125 8.14 -7.94 -14.83
C ALA A 125 6.77 -8.41 -14.32
N LEU A 126 6.24 -9.50 -14.89
CA LEU A 126 4.98 -10.09 -14.44
C LEU A 126 5.07 -10.59 -12.99
N ALA A 127 6.11 -11.33 -12.63
CA ALA A 127 6.29 -11.83 -11.27
C ALA A 127 6.39 -10.70 -10.23
N ALA A 128 7.07 -9.61 -10.56
CA ALA A 128 7.15 -8.43 -9.69
C ALA A 128 5.77 -7.78 -9.50
N LEU A 129 4.99 -7.64 -10.57
CA LEU A 129 3.63 -7.10 -10.51
C LEU A 129 2.68 -7.99 -9.71
N ASP A 130 2.71 -9.30 -9.95
CA ASP A 130 1.87 -10.26 -9.23
C ASP A 130 2.20 -10.26 -7.73
N GLN A 131 3.47 -10.08 -7.37
CA GLN A 131 3.88 -9.93 -5.97
C GLN A 131 3.31 -8.65 -5.34
N LEU A 132 3.32 -7.53 -6.06
CA LEU A 132 2.72 -6.28 -5.57
C LEU A 132 1.19 -6.39 -5.45
N LEU A 133 0.53 -6.95 -6.46
CA LEU A 133 -0.92 -7.10 -6.49
C LEU A 133 -1.45 -8.05 -5.41
N LYS A 134 -0.65 -9.02 -4.98
CA LYS A 134 -1.01 -9.95 -3.92
C LYS A 134 -1.35 -9.25 -2.59
N PHE A 135 -0.68 -8.14 -2.29
CA PHE A 135 -0.87 -7.39 -1.06
C PHE A 135 -1.83 -6.20 -1.20
N SER A 136 -2.26 -5.84 -2.41
CA SER A 136 -3.07 -4.63 -2.67
C SER A 136 -4.44 -4.61 -1.97
N ALA A 137 -4.96 -5.76 -1.56
CA ALA A 137 -6.25 -5.89 -0.87
C ALA A 137 -6.11 -6.10 0.65
N GLU A 138 -4.90 -6.07 1.21
CA GLU A 138 -4.66 -6.28 2.64
C GLU A 138 -4.60 -4.95 3.41
N ASP A 139 -4.98 -4.96 4.69
CA ASP A 139 -4.97 -3.81 5.62
C ASP A 139 -3.53 -3.44 5.85
N ASP A 140 -2.57 -3.43 5.57
CA ASP A 140 -1.17 -3.00 5.60
C ASP A 140 -0.36 -3.76 4.54
N ALA A 141 -0.75 -3.52 3.29
CA ALA A 141 -0.12 -4.07 2.09
C ALA A 141 1.41 -3.88 2.08
N GLU A 142 1.88 -2.71 2.53
CA GLU A 142 3.29 -2.38 2.59
C GLU A 142 4.05 -3.29 3.56
N LEU A 143 3.54 -3.45 4.79
CA LEU A 143 4.20 -4.28 5.80
C LEU A 143 4.20 -5.75 5.39
N GLY A 144 3.11 -6.23 4.79
CA GLY A 144 3.01 -7.57 4.21
C GLY A 144 4.04 -7.81 3.12
N TYR A 145 4.16 -6.87 2.19
CA TYR A 145 5.13 -6.93 1.10
C TYR A 145 6.57 -6.94 1.63
N ILE A 146 6.94 -5.99 2.51
CA ILE A 146 8.28 -5.90 3.10
C ILE A 146 8.62 -7.19 3.86
N THR A 147 7.71 -7.70 4.69
CA THR A 147 7.92 -8.95 5.44
C THR A 147 8.14 -10.14 4.51
N SER A 148 7.41 -10.21 3.40
CA SER A 148 7.60 -11.27 2.39
C SER A 148 8.98 -11.20 1.71
N GLN A 149 9.50 -9.99 1.46
CA GLN A 149 10.84 -9.79 0.91
C GLN A 149 11.94 -10.23 1.89
N ILE A 150 11.78 -9.92 3.18
CA ILE A 150 12.70 -10.37 4.22
C ILE A 150 12.67 -11.91 4.31
N ALA A 151 11.50 -12.53 4.28
CA ALA A 151 11.36 -13.98 4.30
C ALA A 151 12.04 -14.66 3.10
N ALA A 152 11.86 -14.12 1.90
CA ALA A 152 12.52 -14.60 0.69
C ALA A 152 14.04 -14.43 0.75
N GLY A 153 14.50 -13.28 1.25
CA GLY A 153 15.92 -13.01 1.49
C GLY A 153 16.52 -13.97 2.51
N ALA A 154 15.82 -14.21 3.63
CA ALA A 154 16.23 -15.16 4.65
C ALA A 154 16.37 -16.58 4.11
N ALA A 155 15.40 -17.04 3.31
CA ALA A 155 15.42 -18.37 2.70
C ALA A 155 16.58 -18.57 1.72
N THR A 156 17.12 -17.50 1.15
CA THR A 156 18.26 -17.53 0.21
C THR A 156 19.58 -17.10 0.84
N GLY A 157 19.59 -16.75 2.14
CA GLY A 157 20.76 -16.20 2.84
C GLY A 157 21.19 -14.82 2.32
N ARG A 158 20.27 -14.04 1.73
CA ARG A 158 20.54 -12.74 1.09
C ARG A 158 19.48 -11.70 1.46
N VAL A 159 19.39 -11.37 2.73
CA VAL A 159 18.51 -10.26 3.15
C VAL A 159 19.13 -8.93 2.74
N SER A 160 18.38 -8.14 1.94
CA SER A 160 18.85 -6.84 1.48
C SER A 160 18.82 -5.81 2.63
N PRO A 161 19.91 -5.02 2.82
CA PRO A 161 19.94 -3.91 3.78
C PRO A 161 18.84 -2.86 3.51
N GLU A 162 18.47 -2.65 2.25
CA GLU A 162 17.42 -1.71 1.84
C GLU A 162 16.07 -2.14 2.38
N VAL A 163 15.73 -3.42 2.27
CA VAL A 163 14.46 -3.96 2.79
C VAL A 163 14.37 -3.82 4.30
N LEU A 164 15.48 -4.03 5.02
CA LEU A 164 15.54 -3.81 6.47
C LEU A 164 15.31 -2.33 6.83
N ARG A 165 15.91 -1.40 6.07
CA ARG A 165 15.69 0.04 6.27
C ARG A 165 14.25 0.44 5.98
N HIS A 166 13.62 -0.11 4.94
CA HIS A 166 12.21 0.13 4.65
C HIS A 166 11.32 -0.36 5.80
N LEU A 167 11.58 -1.58 6.33
CA LEU A 167 10.85 -2.05 7.50
C LEU A 167 11.02 -1.11 8.71
N LEU A 168 12.26 -0.69 8.98
CA LEU A 168 12.54 0.22 10.09
C LEU A 168 11.80 1.55 9.94
N ALA A 169 11.79 2.13 8.73
CA ALA A 169 11.07 3.37 8.43
C ALA A 169 9.55 3.19 8.65
N ARG A 170 8.98 2.11 8.14
CA ARG A 170 7.55 1.82 8.31
C ARG A 170 7.16 1.63 9.77
N LEU A 171 7.97 0.94 10.56
CA LEU A 171 7.74 0.80 12.00
C LEU A 171 7.87 2.14 12.73
N ALA A 172 8.77 3.04 12.29
CA ALA A 172 8.88 4.38 12.86
C ALA A 172 7.62 5.22 12.61
N GLU A 173 7.06 5.15 11.42
CA GLU A 173 5.80 5.81 11.07
C GLU A 173 4.63 5.28 11.91
N LEU A 174 4.50 3.97 12.04
CA LEU A 174 3.46 3.36 12.88
C LEU A 174 3.59 3.76 14.36
N GLU A 175 4.81 3.77 14.90
CA GLU A 175 5.08 4.19 16.27
C GLU A 175 4.63 5.65 16.49
N GLU A 176 4.95 6.55 15.56
CA GLU A 176 4.54 7.97 15.65
C GLU A 176 3.03 8.16 15.46
N GLU A 177 2.42 7.43 14.53
CA GLU A 177 0.96 7.44 14.34
C GLU A 177 0.22 7.02 15.61
N PHE A 178 0.66 5.95 16.25
CA PHE A 178 0.08 5.47 17.50
C PHE A 178 0.31 6.44 18.67
N ALA A 179 1.51 7.01 18.77
CA ALA A 179 1.81 8.03 19.76
C ALA A 179 0.95 9.29 19.54
N ALA A 180 0.73 9.71 18.30
CA ALA A 180 -0.13 10.85 17.97
C ALA A 180 -1.60 10.57 18.35
N ALA A 181 -2.10 9.35 18.13
CA ALA A 181 -3.44 8.96 18.55
C ALA A 181 -3.60 9.07 20.08
N VAL A 182 -2.61 8.61 20.85
CA VAL A 182 -2.61 8.74 22.33
C VAL A 182 -2.59 10.19 22.75
N ARG A 183 -1.69 11.01 22.18
CA ARG A 183 -1.60 12.45 22.49
C ARG A 183 -2.88 13.23 22.19
N SER A 184 -3.65 12.76 21.20
CA SER A 184 -4.91 13.44 20.81
C SER A 184 -6.00 13.37 21.86
N GLY A 185 -5.99 12.39 22.76
CA GLY A 185 -7.06 12.10 23.72
C GLY A 185 -8.43 11.78 23.10
N SER A 186 -8.49 11.59 21.77
CA SER A 186 -9.72 11.32 21.03
C SER A 186 -10.06 9.84 21.04
N GLU A 187 -11.25 9.49 21.54
CA GLU A 187 -11.76 8.11 21.54
C GLU A 187 -11.75 7.51 20.11
N PHE A 188 -12.20 8.28 19.14
CA PHE A 188 -12.23 7.85 17.74
C PHE A 188 -10.83 7.49 17.22
N LYS A 189 -9.84 8.39 17.43
CA LYS A 189 -8.47 8.15 16.98
C LYS A 189 -7.81 6.98 17.71
N LEU A 190 -8.07 6.83 19.00
CA LEU A 190 -7.56 5.69 19.79
C LEU A 190 -8.14 4.37 19.30
N THR A 191 -9.45 4.33 19.02
CA THR A 191 -10.11 3.12 18.50
C THR A 191 -9.60 2.76 17.10
N GLN A 192 -9.42 3.75 16.24
CA GLN A 192 -8.86 3.56 14.90
C GLN A 192 -7.42 3.04 14.97
N ALA A 193 -6.57 3.65 15.80
CA ALA A 193 -5.17 3.24 15.98
C ALA A 193 -5.06 1.83 16.56
N ARG A 194 -5.95 1.47 17.50
CA ARG A 194 -6.03 0.11 18.04
C ARG A 194 -6.43 -0.91 17.00
N GLY A 195 -7.43 -0.62 16.16
CA GLY A 195 -7.81 -1.46 15.03
C GLY A 195 -6.65 -1.69 14.07
N LYS A 196 -5.92 -0.62 13.73
CA LYS A 196 -4.73 -0.70 12.89
C LYS A 196 -3.60 -1.53 13.55
N LEU A 197 -3.38 -1.38 14.85
CA LEU A 197 -2.41 -2.21 15.56
C LEU A 197 -2.77 -3.71 15.45
N GLN A 198 -4.05 -4.05 15.53
CA GLN A 198 -4.49 -5.43 15.38
C GLN A 198 -4.27 -5.98 13.96
N SER A 199 -4.49 -5.16 12.93
CA SER A 199 -4.25 -5.58 11.54
C SER A 199 -2.77 -5.83 11.24
N VAL A 200 -1.86 -4.99 11.77
CA VAL A 200 -0.42 -5.15 11.55
C VAL A 200 0.26 -6.16 12.48
N TRP A 201 -0.43 -6.61 13.52
CA TRP A 201 0.12 -7.50 14.55
C TRP A 201 0.72 -8.78 13.98
N GLN A 202 -0.02 -9.45 13.10
CA GLN A 202 0.42 -10.69 12.48
C GLN A 202 1.70 -10.52 11.64
N TRP A 203 1.84 -9.38 10.95
CA TRP A 203 3.03 -9.07 10.16
C TRP A 203 4.23 -8.80 11.05
N MET A 204 4.04 -8.10 12.18
CA MET A 204 5.09 -7.87 13.16
C MET A 204 5.56 -9.18 13.81
N GLU A 205 4.66 -10.07 14.16
CA GLU A 205 4.97 -11.39 14.71
C GLU A 205 5.78 -12.23 13.72
N LYS A 206 5.32 -12.35 12.48
CA LYS A 206 6.04 -13.04 11.40
C LYS A 206 7.43 -12.43 11.16
N GLY A 207 7.51 -11.11 11.11
CA GLY A 207 8.77 -10.40 10.94
C GLY A 207 9.75 -10.70 12.09
N THR A 208 9.27 -10.72 13.32
CA THR A 208 10.06 -11.05 14.50
C THR A 208 10.61 -12.47 14.43
N ASP A 209 9.78 -13.44 14.03
CA ASP A 209 10.19 -14.84 13.92
C ASP A 209 11.22 -15.05 12.81
N ILE A 210 11.05 -14.39 11.66
CA ILE A 210 12.05 -14.41 10.59
C ILE A 210 13.38 -13.84 11.09
N MET A 211 13.36 -12.68 11.75
CA MET A 211 14.55 -12.01 12.26
C MET A 211 15.28 -12.84 13.32
N LYS A 212 14.57 -13.53 14.22
CA LYS A 212 15.15 -14.44 15.20
C LYS A 212 15.85 -15.64 14.54
N ASN A 213 15.24 -16.17 13.48
CA ASN A 213 15.77 -17.34 12.77
C ASN A 213 16.95 -17.00 11.84
N LEU A 214 17.09 -15.73 11.42
CA LEU A 214 18.21 -15.28 10.59
C LEU A 214 19.56 -15.39 11.32
N GLY A 215 19.58 -15.18 12.64
CA GLY A 215 20.83 -15.13 13.40
C GLY A 215 21.79 -14.02 12.92
N ALA A 216 22.97 -13.95 13.52
CA ALA A 216 24.00 -12.98 13.09
C ALA A 216 24.60 -13.31 11.71
N ASP A 217 24.65 -14.59 11.37
CA ASP A 217 25.27 -15.08 10.12
C ASP A 217 24.39 -14.86 8.88
N GLY A 218 23.10 -14.57 9.08
CA GLY A 218 22.15 -14.31 7.98
C GLY A 218 22.09 -12.86 7.51
N LEU A 219 22.84 -11.95 8.14
CA LEU A 219 22.89 -10.53 7.78
C LEU A 219 24.22 -10.19 7.11
N PRO A 220 24.20 -9.31 6.08
CA PRO A 220 25.38 -9.07 5.24
C PRO A 220 26.51 -8.30 5.94
N ASP A 221 26.19 -7.50 6.96
CA ASP A 221 27.16 -6.64 7.65
C ASP A 221 26.68 -6.16 9.04
N ASP A 222 27.59 -5.54 9.79
CA ASP A 222 27.31 -4.97 11.11
C ASP A 222 26.26 -3.84 11.09
N ALA A 223 26.14 -3.10 9.99
CA ALA A 223 25.15 -2.05 9.85
C ALA A 223 23.74 -2.67 9.76
N SER A 224 23.58 -3.72 8.98
CA SER A 224 22.35 -4.50 8.88
C SER A 224 21.96 -5.12 10.22
N TRP A 225 22.94 -5.61 10.99
CA TRP A 225 22.71 -6.10 12.36
C TRP A 225 22.14 -5.03 13.29
N ARG A 226 22.70 -3.81 13.27
CA ARG A 226 22.17 -2.69 14.08
C ARG A 226 20.74 -2.29 13.66
N VAL A 227 20.47 -2.28 12.37
CA VAL A 227 19.11 -2.03 11.85
C VAL A 227 18.14 -3.10 12.32
N ALA A 228 18.54 -4.37 12.30
CA ALA A 228 17.74 -5.49 12.79
C ALA A 228 17.42 -5.39 14.30
N GLN A 229 18.39 -4.98 15.11
CA GLN A 229 18.16 -4.72 16.54
C GLN A 229 17.18 -3.57 16.77
N GLU A 230 17.30 -2.47 16.02
CA GLU A 230 16.37 -1.33 16.14
C GLU A 230 14.95 -1.73 15.69
N ILE A 231 14.81 -2.55 14.65
CA ILE A 231 13.54 -3.14 14.24
C ILE A 231 12.90 -3.89 15.42
N GLY A 232 13.63 -4.79 16.07
CA GLY A 232 13.13 -5.54 17.23
C GLY A 232 12.74 -4.64 18.41
N ALA A 233 13.51 -3.59 18.67
CA ALA A 233 13.21 -2.61 19.71
C ALA A 233 11.91 -1.84 19.39
N ARG A 234 11.72 -1.39 18.15
CA ARG A 234 10.49 -0.70 17.71
C ARG A 234 9.27 -1.61 17.74
N GLN A 235 9.39 -2.82 17.22
CA GLN A 235 8.31 -3.81 17.31
C GLN A 235 7.85 -4.00 18.76
N SER A 236 8.79 -4.15 19.70
CA SER A 236 8.49 -4.29 21.13
C SER A 236 7.79 -3.06 21.71
N ARG A 237 8.13 -1.84 21.25
CA ARG A 237 7.45 -0.61 21.67
C ARG A 237 6.04 -0.55 21.12
N ILE A 238 5.85 -0.83 19.84
CA ILE A 238 4.55 -0.85 19.17
C ILE A 238 3.61 -1.87 19.82
N MET A 239 4.09 -3.09 20.07
CA MET A 239 3.27 -4.13 20.71
C MET A 239 2.78 -3.73 22.12
N ARG A 240 3.57 -2.96 22.87
CA ARG A 240 3.13 -2.42 24.17
C ARG A 240 2.02 -1.36 24.07
N MET A 241 1.80 -0.76 22.87
CA MET A 241 0.77 0.25 22.67
C MET A 241 -0.65 -0.29 22.88
N GLU A 242 -0.90 -1.59 22.69
CA GLU A 242 -2.20 -2.19 22.98
C GLU A 242 -2.63 -1.91 24.44
N GLY A 243 -1.73 -2.12 25.39
CA GLY A 243 -1.99 -1.80 26.80
C GLY A 243 -2.16 -0.29 27.07
N VAL A 244 -1.53 0.57 26.27
CA VAL A 244 -1.72 2.02 26.34
C VAL A 244 -3.10 2.40 25.84
N PHE A 245 -3.50 1.93 24.66
CA PHE A 245 -4.83 2.19 24.11
C PHE A 245 -5.94 1.71 25.04
N GLN A 246 -5.82 0.52 25.61
CA GLN A 246 -6.79 -0.02 26.57
C GLN A 246 -6.96 0.90 27.78
N ARG A 247 -5.86 1.41 28.35
CA ARG A 247 -5.91 2.32 29.51
C ARG A 247 -6.55 3.66 29.16
N GLU A 248 -6.16 4.25 28.02
CA GLU A 248 -6.70 5.57 27.62
C GLU A 248 -8.20 5.49 27.27
N LEU A 249 -8.65 4.47 26.55
CA LEU A 249 -10.05 4.23 26.28
C LEU A 249 -10.85 3.99 27.56
N SER A 250 -10.30 3.25 28.54
CA SER A 250 -10.93 3.05 29.85
C SER A 250 -11.07 4.34 30.65
N LYS A 251 -10.11 5.28 30.55
CA LYS A 251 -10.23 6.59 31.19
C LYS A 251 -11.36 7.42 30.59
N ILE A 252 -11.46 7.45 29.26
CA ILE A 252 -12.52 8.17 28.55
C ILE A 252 -13.89 7.61 28.94
N ALA A 253 -14.05 6.28 28.92
CA ALA A 253 -15.30 5.63 29.30
C ALA A 253 -15.73 5.97 30.74
N ARG A 254 -14.81 6.01 31.73
CA ARG A 254 -15.11 6.40 33.10
C ARG A 254 -15.54 7.87 33.19
N GLN A 255 -14.90 8.78 32.47
CA GLN A 255 -15.25 10.19 32.42
C GLN A 255 -16.67 10.40 31.87
N GLN A 256 -17.06 9.68 30.82
CA GLN A 256 -18.39 9.73 30.23
C GLN A 256 -19.47 9.23 31.22
N VAL A 257 -19.20 8.16 31.96
CA VAL A 257 -20.11 7.66 33.00
C VAL A 257 -20.32 8.69 34.12
N HIS A 258 -19.26 9.36 34.58
CA HIS A 258 -19.39 10.41 35.61
C HIS A 258 -20.19 11.62 35.12
N LEU A 259 -20.01 12.04 33.87
CA LEU A 259 -20.75 13.15 33.27
C LEU A 259 -22.25 12.80 33.10
N SER A 260 -22.57 11.59 32.71
CA SER A 260 -23.97 11.14 32.58
C SER A 260 -24.69 11.02 33.93
N GLN A 261 -24.00 10.57 34.98
CA GLN A 261 -24.56 10.53 36.33
C GLN A 261 -24.74 11.93 36.92
N GLY A 262 -23.81 12.87 36.69
CA GLY A 262 -23.93 14.27 37.10
C GLY A 262 -25.06 15.03 36.37
N GLY A 263 -25.34 14.70 35.12
CA GLY A 263 -26.42 15.26 34.34
C GLY A 263 -27.81 14.84 34.78
N LEU A 264 -27.99 13.59 35.26
CA LEU A 264 -29.24 13.10 35.79
C LEU A 264 -29.66 13.79 37.11
N THR A 265 -28.70 14.09 37.97
CA THR A 265 -28.98 14.85 39.23
C THR A 265 -29.42 16.29 38.96
N SER A 266 -28.92 16.95 37.92
CA SER A 266 -29.37 18.29 37.49
C SER A 266 -30.78 18.26 36.88
N GLY A 267 -31.11 17.25 36.10
CA GLY A 267 -32.44 17.07 35.50
C GLY A 267 -33.53 16.78 36.54
N GLU A 268 -33.26 15.97 37.55
CA GLU A 268 -34.19 15.71 38.64
C GLU A 268 -34.45 16.94 39.53
N GLN A 269 -33.44 17.77 39.76
CA GLN A 269 -33.63 19.03 40.49
C GLN A 269 -34.44 20.05 39.69
N PHE A 270 -34.35 20.06 38.39
CA PHE A 270 -35.14 20.94 37.52
C PHE A 270 -36.64 20.51 37.52
N HIS A 271 -36.94 19.23 37.43
CA HIS A 271 -38.32 18.72 37.55
C HIS A 271 -38.94 18.93 38.92
N ARG A 272 -38.19 18.82 40.01
CA ARG A 272 -38.70 19.14 41.34
C ARG A 272 -39.04 20.61 41.55
N ARG A 273 -38.29 21.55 40.95
CA ARG A 273 -38.57 23.00 41.03
C ARG A 273 -39.75 23.44 40.18
N HIS A 274 -40.00 22.84 39.05
CA HIS A 274 -41.13 23.16 38.18
C HIS A 274 -42.41 22.39 38.53
N GLY A 275 -42.35 21.20 39.08
CA GLY A 275 -43.52 20.44 39.53
C GLY A 275 -44.20 21.03 40.74
N SER A 276 -43.54 21.86 41.57
CA SER A 276 -44.12 22.57 42.69
C SER A 276 -44.84 23.86 42.28
N ALA A 277 -44.53 24.46 41.13
CA ALA A 277 -45.21 25.65 40.64
C ALA A 277 -46.57 25.36 39.96
N GLU A 278 -46.73 24.17 39.38
CA GLU A 278 -47.95 23.77 38.67
C GLU A 278 -49.08 23.36 39.62
N LYS A 279 -48.78 22.88 40.84
CA LYS A 279 -49.78 22.56 41.89
C LYS A 279 -50.32 23.77 42.61
N ALA A 280 -49.74 24.95 42.53
CA ALA A 280 -50.19 26.17 43.14
C ALA A 280 -51.19 26.96 42.28
N HIS A 281 -51.37 26.63 41.00
CA HIS A 281 -52.28 27.33 40.07
C HIS A 281 -53.63 26.60 39.85
N ALA A 282 -53.82 25.38 40.39
CA ALA A 282 -55.01 24.59 40.14
C ALA A 282 -56.14 24.77 41.23
N SER A 283 -56.01 25.71 42.20
CA SER A 283 -56.95 25.94 43.23
C SER A 283 -57.62 27.35 43.28
N ARG A 284 -57.74 28.01 42.13
CA ARG A 284 -58.65 29.19 42.01
C ARG A 284 -59.74 28.90 41.01
N GLY A 285 -60.93 28.62 41.57
CA GLY A 285 -62.17 28.30 40.86
C GLY A 285 -62.69 29.44 40.01
N PHE A 286 -63.25 29.06 38.90
CA PHE A 286 -64.08 29.96 38.07
C PHE A 286 -65.56 29.55 38.26
N PRO A 287 -66.46 30.55 38.39
CA PRO A 287 -67.88 30.29 38.58
C PRO A 287 -68.56 29.92 37.24
N GLN A 288 -69.52 28.99 37.38
CA GLN A 288 -70.46 28.64 36.32
C GLN A 288 -71.30 29.85 35.90
N LYS A 289 -71.44 30.06 34.59
CA LYS A 289 -72.59 30.77 34.03
C LYS A 289 -73.37 29.85 33.08
N ASN A 290 -74.60 29.54 33.50
CA ASN A 290 -75.67 28.95 32.71
C ASN A 290 -76.10 29.94 31.60
N GLY A 291 -76.62 29.42 30.50
CA GLY A 291 -77.54 30.12 29.62
C GLY A 291 -77.45 29.67 28.16
N LEU A 292 -78.34 28.73 27.80
CA LEU A 292 -79.38 28.88 26.78
C LEU A 292 -79.00 29.38 25.38
N VAL A 293 -79.05 28.64 24.40
CA VAL A 293 -80.06 28.30 23.37
C VAL A 293 -79.37 27.32 22.38
#